data_4ba38d3d29f6a543735747e99b2d22b0
#
_entry.id   4ba38d3d29f6a543735747e99b2d22b0
#
_cell.length_a   1.000
_cell.length_b   1.000
_cell.length_c   1.000
_cell.angle_alpha   90.00
_cell.angle_beta   90.00
_cell.angle_gamma   90.00
#
_symmetry.space_group_name_H-M   'P 1'
#
loop_
_entity.id
_entity.type
_entity.pdbx_description
1 polymer ?
#
loop_
_entity_poly.entity_id
_entity_poly.type
_entity_poly.pdbx_seq_one_letter_code
_entity_poly.pdbx_strand_id
1 'polypeptide(L)'
;ANPYFHIVDTQGNQLPYISEQDEIYANDNEVRILKLVNAEADYKSQSLQLPSAPILLENQQKGDYTIHLRPEITMANISFNVTSADLGKRKVFGDLRFRQAMSVAMNREEINEVAFFGQGTPKQYLAFSPTPGFVGKKWETYMIQYDPGMANRLLDEIGMKDTDGDGFRELPNGKKLVINMQFSTQGIAGQVVEMVGQNWSEVGIKTAVKEVTPDEYRSAQSSNQLDVGMWRSGQPLAIVLGNNELFVPPYEGYFGHRTGMLWAEYVDSNGSKGVKPPAYVIQLIEDINEFQSTKIGSPRFEELGERMVKNTVTNLLKIGVVQGPAPVYHRNALKNFVEFKTHSYEYYRTYPYRGTQWYFDE
;
A
#
# COMPACT_ATOMS: atom_id res chain seq x y z
N ALA A 1 10.26 1.15 -32.86
CA ALA A 1 8.94 1.79 -32.81
C ALA A 1 7.91 1.01 -33.65
N ASN A 2 6.63 1.09 -33.29
CA ASN A 2 5.56 0.49 -34.08
C ASN A 2 5.29 1.37 -35.33
N PRO A 3 5.56 0.90 -36.56
CA PRO A 3 5.37 1.71 -37.77
C PRO A 3 3.90 2.04 -38.08
N TYR A 4 2.96 1.37 -37.42
CA TYR A 4 1.52 1.61 -37.53
C TYR A 4 0.96 2.51 -36.41
N PHE A 5 1.81 3.08 -35.58
CA PHE A 5 1.34 3.99 -34.54
C PHE A 5 0.83 5.29 -35.21
N HIS A 6 -0.46 5.56 -35.06
CA HIS A 6 -1.17 6.56 -35.87
C HIS A 6 -1.15 7.97 -35.27
N ILE A 7 -0.57 8.15 -34.09
CA ILE A 7 -0.53 9.46 -33.42
C ILE A 7 0.66 10.25 -33.96
N VAL A 8 0.41 11.48 -34.33
CA VAL A 8 1.40 12.47 -34.78
C VAL A 8 1.39 13.68 -33.87
N ASP A 9 2.48 14.43 -33.86
CA ASP A 9 2.54 15.74 -33.22
C ASP A 9 1.82 16.82 -34.06
N THR A 10 1.82 18.06 -33.57
CA THR A 10 1.17 19.19 -34.27
C THR A 10 1.85 19.60 -35.59
N GLN A 11 3.06 19.07 -35.87
CA GLN A 11 3.81 19.31 -37.10
C GLN A 11 3.70 18.14 -38.07
N GLY A 12 2.99 17.06 -37.71
CA GLY A 12 2.81 15.87 -38.51
C GLY A 12 3.91 14.80 -38.36
N ASN A 13 4.83 14.96 -37.40
CA ASN A 13 5.84 13.95 -37.13
C ASN A 13 5.22 12.78 -36.35
N GLN A 14 5.53 11.55 -36.78
CA GLN A 14 5.03 10.35 -36.13
C GLN A 14 5.64 10.16 -34.74
N LEU A 15 4.78 9.82 -33.78
CA LEU A 15 5.17 9.42 -32.42
C LEU A 15 5.31 7.87 -32.32
N PRO A 16 6.06 7.34 -31.35
CA PRO A 16 6.98 8.05 -30.43
C PRO A 16 8.26 8.51 -31.13
N TYR A 17 8.87 9.57 -30.62
CA TYR A 17 10.16 10.06 -31.16
C TYR A 17 11.30 9.07 -30.86
N ILE A 18 11.28 8.42 -29.67
CA ILE A 18 12.26 7.40 -29.29
C ILE A 18 11.83 6.08 -29.97
N SER A 19 12.71 5.55 -30.82
CA SER A 19 12.45 4.35 -31.62
C SER A 19 12.60 3.04 -30.84
N GLU A 20 13.43 3.03 -29.80
CA GLU A 20 13.77 1.84 -29.02
C GLU A 20 13.79 2.15 -27.52
N GLN A 21 13.31 1.25 -26.71
CA GLN A 21 13.33 1.29 -25.26
C GLN A 21 13.85 -0.03 -24.72
N ASP A 22 14.97 0.05 -23.99
CA ASP A 22 15.53 -1.08 -23.28
C ASP A 22 15.16 -1.06 -21.81
N GLU A 23 14.80 -2.20 -21.26
CA GLU A 23 14.56 -2.36 -19.85
C GLU A 23 15.77 -3.00 -19.16
N ILE A 24 16.40 -2.25 -18.26
CA ILE A 24 17.52 -2.73 -17.47
C ILE A 24 16.97 -3.49 -16.24
N TYR A 25 17.25 -4.77 -16.18
CA TYR A 25 16.88 -5.60 -15.05
C TYR A 25 17.94 -5.57 -13.94
N ALA A 26 17.49 -5.42 -12.70
CA ALA A 26 18.32 -5.53 -11.50
C ALA A 26 17.56 -6.31 -10.43
N ASN A 27 18.12 -7.44 -9.98
CA ASN A 27 17.51 -8.31 -8.98
C ASN A 27 17.42 -7.66 -7.60
N ASP A 28 18.40 -6.84 -7.29
CA ASP A 28 18.60 -6.21 -6.00
C ASP A 28 18.31 -4.71 -6.06
N ASN A 29 17.73 -4.18 -4.97
CA ASN A 29 17.39 -2.76 -4.89
C ASN A 29 18.63 -1.87 -4.83
N GLU A 30 19.68 -2.27 -4.13
CA GLU A 30 20.91 -1.49 -4.00
C GLU A 30 21.63 -1.41 -5.34
N VAL A 31 21.72 -2.52 -6.07
CA VAL A 31 22.25 -2.56 -7.44
C VAL A 31 21.44 -1.64 -8.35
N ARG A 32 20.13 -1.64 -8.24
CA ARG A 32 19.28 -0.72 -9.01
C ARG A 32 19.57 0.75 -8.70
N ILE A 33 19.71 1.11 -7.43
CA ILE A 33 20.03 2.47 -7.03
C ILE A 33 21.42 2.88 -7.53
N LEU A 34 22.43 2.01 -7.43
CA LEU A 34 23.77 2.28 -7.96
C LEU A 34 23.77 2.50 -9.47
N LYS A 35 22.97 1.76 -10.23
CA LYS A 35 22.80 1.99 -11.69
C LYS A 35 22.21 3.37 -11.98
N LEU A 36 21.24 3.82 -11.19
CA LEU A 36 20.68 5.18 -11.32
C LEU A 36 21.71 6.26 -10.96
N VAL A 37 22.46 6.08 -9.87
CA VAL A 37 23.56 6.98 -9.46
C VAL A 37 24.60 7.11 -10.57
N ASN A 38 24.93 6.02 -11.27
CA ASN A 38 25.87 5.98 -12.38
C ASN A 38 25.26 6.44 -13.72
N ALA A 39 24.00 6.88 -13.74
CA ALA A 39 23.29 7.29 -14.94
C ALA A 39 23.19 6.20 -16.03
N GLU A 40 23.13 4.92 -15.62
CA GLU A 40 22.98 3.79 -16.53
C GLU A 40 21.52 3.64 -17.04
N ALA A 41 20.57 4.41 -16.54
CA ALA A 41 19.19 4.43 -17.01
C ALA A 41 18.73 5.88 -17.22
N ASP A 42 17.82 6.08 -18.17
CA ASP A 42 17.36 7.43 -18.54
C ASP A 42 16.11 7.85 -17.75
N TYR A 43 15.33 6.89 -17.27
CA TYR A 43 14.08 7.16 -16.55
C TYR A 43 13.74 6.05 -15.55
N LYS A 44 13.27 6.45 -14.37
CA LYS A 44 12.71 5.53 -13.37
C LYS A 44 11.71 6.24 -12.46
N SER A 45 10.49 5.72 -12.38
CA SER A 45 9.45 6.24 -11.47
C SER A 45 8.87 5.18 -10.56
N GLN A 46 8.85 3.94 -11.01
CA GLN A 46 8.24 2.86 -10.25
C GLN A 46 9.20 2.28 -9.21
N SER A 47 8.67 2.02 -8.01
CA SER A 47 9.39 1.32 -6.93
C SER A 47 10.69 2.00 -6.48
N LEU A 48 10.77 3.32 -6.62
CA LEU A 48 11.75 4.12 -5.90
C LEU A 48 11.13 4.52 -4.56
N GLN A 49 11.77 4.07 -3.49
CA GLN A 49 11.34 4.38 -2.12
C GLN A 49 12.06 5.64 -1.63
N LEU A 50 11.40 6.43 -0.78
CA LEU A 50 11.97 7.67 -0.24
C LEU A 50 13.32 7.48 0.46
N PRO A 51 13.60 6.38 1.19
CA PRO A 51 14.92 6.13 1.78
C PRO A 51 16.08 6.10 0.77
N SER A 52 15.82 5.89 -0.52
CA SER A 52 16.83 5.97 -1.57
C SER A 52 17.05 7.40 -2.10
N ALA A 53 16.20 8.35 -1.73
CA ALA A 53 16.30 9.73 -2.25
C ALA A 53 17.60 10.44 -1.85
N PRO A 54 18.15 10.35 -0.63
CA PRO A 54 19.35 11.06 -0.25
C PRO A 54 20.55 10.75 -1.16
N ILE A 55 20.84 9.49 -1.39
CA ILE A 55 21.97 9.09 -2.25
C ILE A 55 21.77 9.52 -3.72
N LEU A 56 20.53 9.50 -4.20
CA LEU A 56 20.21 9.97 -5.55
C LEU A 56 20.35 11.49 -5.67
N LEU A 57 19.86 12.25 -4.68
CA LEU A 57 19.98 13.73 -4.65
C LEU A 57 21.43 14.19 -4.53
N GLU A 58 22.24 13.53 -3.71
CA GLU A 58 23.66 13.84 -3.54
C GLU A 58 24.44 13.70 -4.85
N ASN A 59 24.12 12.72 -5.67
CA ASN A 59 24.85 12.40 -6.90
C ASN A 59 24.23 12.99 -8.17
N GLN A 60 23.11 13.73 -8.09
CA GLN A 60 22.37 14.17 -9.27
C GLN A 60 23.17 15.08 -10.20
N GLN A 61 24.04 15.95 -9.67
CA GLN A 61 24.88 16.80 -10.50
C GLN A 61 25.94 15.99 -11.25
N LYS A 62 26.60 15.05 -10.57
CA LYS A 62 27.64 14.19 -11.15
C LYS A 62 27.07 13.26 -12.22
N GLY A 63 25.86 12.72 -11.98
CA GLY A 63 25.18 11.77 -12.88
C GLY A 63 24.39 12.46 -14.00
N ASP A 64 24.30 13.78 -14.01
CA ASP A 64 23.51 14.57 -14.97
C ASP A 64 22.06 14.09 -15.06
N TYR A 65 21.37 14.00 -13.89
CA TYR A 65 19.98 13.64 -13.78
C TYR A 65 19.25 14.52 -12.76
N THR A 66 17.92 14.44 -12.75
CA THR A 66 17.08 15.16 -11.79
C THR A 66 16.20 14.18 -11.03
N ILE A 67 16.09 14.38 -9.71
CA ILE A 67 15.17 13.68 -8.83
C ILE A 67 14.00 14.62 -8.47
N HIS A 68 12.80 14.17 -8.78
CA HIS A 68 11.58 14.84 -8.37
C HIS A 68 10.98 14.08 -7.17
N LEU A 69 10.80 14.74 -6.05
CA LEU A 69 10.01 14.21 -4.92
C LEU A 69 8.55 14.65 -5.13
N ARG A 70 7.67 13.67 -5.35
CA ARG A 70 6.25 13.92 -5.63
C ARG A 70 5.38 13.25 -4.59
N PRO A 71 4.35 13.94 -4.08
CA PRO A 71 3.36 13.28 -3.23
C PRO A 71 2.85 12.01 -3.92
N GLU A 72 3.03 10.88 -3.28
CA GLU A 72 2.54 9.59 -3.76
C GLU A 72 1.08 9.41 -3.30
N ILE A 73 0.20 8.95 -4.19
CA ILE A 73 -1.18 8.63 -3.80
C ILE A 73 -1.30 7.27 -3.12
N THR A 74 -0.38 6.36 -3.37
CA THR A 74 -0.33 5.11 -2.60
C THR A 74 0.36 5.33 -1.26
N MET A 75 -0.06 4.59 -0.24
CA MET A 75 0.54 4.63 1.08
C MET A 75 0.79 3.24 1.64
N ALA A 76 1.79 3.14 2.53
CA ALA A 76 2.03 1.92 3.30
C ALA A 76 0.82 1.57 4.16
N ASN A 77 0.37 0.33 4.07
CA ASN A 77 -0.74 -0.16 4.88
C ASN A 77 -0.55 -1.63 5.28
N ILE A 78 -1.28 -2.01 6.31
CA ILE A 78 -1.22 -3.31 6.96
C ILE A 78 -2.61 -3.93 6.93
N SER A 79 -2.71 -5.19 6.53
CA SER A 79 -3.95 -5.97 6.51
C SER A 79 -3.75 -7.27 7.27
N PHE A 80 -4.43 -7.46 8.39
CA PHE A 80 -4.41 -8.74 9.10
C PHE A 80 -5.22 -9.79 8.37
N ASN A 81 -4.72 -11.03 8.30
CA ASN A 81 -5.43 -12.14 7.73
C ASN A 81 -6.50 -12.68 8.70
N VAL A 82 -7.68 -12.11 8.64
CA VAL A 82 -8.82 -12.47 9.50
C VAL A 82 -9.44 -13.83 9.15
N THR A 83 -8.96 -14.48 8.11
CA THR A 83 -9.35 -15.83 7.69
C THR A 83 -8.18 -16.81 7.71
N SER A 84 -7.18 -16.56 8.56
CA SER A 84 -6.02 -17.44 8.74
C SER A 84 -6.44 -18.90 8.96
N ALA A 85 -5.65 -19.84 8.47
CA ALA A 85 -5.85 -21.27 8.72
C ALA A 85 -5.67 -21.62 10.21
N ASP A 86 -4.80 -20.90 10.93
CA ASP A 86 -4.69 -20.99 12.38
C ASP A 86 -5.91 -20.34 13.05
N LEU A 87 -6.73 -21.17 13.71
CA LEU A 87 -7.97 -20.72 14.34
C LEU A 87 -7.74 -19.75 15.52
N GLY A 88 -6.59 -19.84 16.21
CA GLY A 88 -6.22 -18.92 17.27
C GLY A 88 -5.90 -17.54 16.71
N LYS A 89 -5.04 -17.47 15.68
CA LYS A 89 -4.75 -16.24 14.95
C LYS A 89 -6.01 -15.66 14.29
N ARG A 90 -6.82 -16.50 13.63
CA ARG A 90 -8.09 -16.09 13.01
C ARG A 90 -9.01 -15.39 14.01
N LYS A 91 -9.16 -15.96 15.22
CA LYS A 91 -10.00 -15.38 16.27
C LYS A 91 -9.50 -14.01 16.71
N VAL A 92 -8.21 -13.89 16.95
CA VAL A 92 -7.59 -12.64 17.42
C VAL A 92 -7.55 -11.59 16.31
N PHE A 93 -7.08 -11.92 15.12
CA PHE A 93 -7.05 -10.97 13.99
C PHE A 93 -8.45 -10.51 13.56
N GLY A 94 -9.46 -11.39 13.74
CA GLY A 94 -10.88 -11.08 13.50
C GLY A 94 -11.50 -10.18 14.56
N ASP A 95 -10.94 -10.05 15.75
CA ASP A 95 -11.42 -9.13 16.78
C ASP A 95 -11.03 -7.70 16.45
N LEU A 96 -12.00 -6.80 16.39
CA LEU A 96 -11.75 -5.40 16.06
C LEU A 96 -10.82 -4.72 17.09
N ARG A 97 -10.93 -5.09 18.38
CA ARG A 97 -10.10 -4.54 19.46
C ARG A 97 -8.62 -4.85 19.23
N PHE A 98 -8.30 -6.05 18.71
CA PHE A 98 -6.94 -6.37 18.33
C PHE A 98 -6.43 -5.43 17.24
N ARG A 99 -7.19 -5.22 16.17
CA ARG A 99 -6.78 -4.32 15.09
C ARG A 99 -6.69 -2.86 15.54
N GLN A 100 -7.58 -2.44 16.45
CA GLN A 100 -7.50 -1.13 17.10
C GLN A 100 -6.22 -1.01 17.93
N ALA A 101 -5.90 -2.01 18.75
CA ALA A 101 -4.67 -2.05 19.54
C ALA A 101 -3.44 -1.93 18.64
N MET A 102 -3.37 -2.71 17.57
CA MET A 102 -2.25 -2.67 16.61
C MET A 102 -2.13 -1.32 15.89
N SER A 103 -3.26 -0.65 15.64
CA SER A 103 -3.25 0.69 15.06
C SER A 103 -2.70 1.75 16.01
N VAL A 104 -3.17 1.78 17.26
CA VAL A 104 -2.74 2.81 18.22
C VAL A 104 -1.40 2.52 18.90
N ALA A 105 -0.89 1.29 18.76
CA ALA A 105 0.47 0.94 19.19
C ALA A 105 1.56 1.50 18.26
N MET A 106 1.22 1.92 17.03
CA MET A 106 2.21 2.44 16.09
C MET A 106 2.50 3.92 16.34
N ASN A 107 3.77 4.26 16.56
CA ASN A 107 4.28 5.64 16.60
C ASN A 107 4.52 6.15 15.18
N ARG A 108 3.45 6.60 14.53
CA ARG A 108 3.49 7.07 13.14
C ARG A 108 4.33 8.33 12.94
N GLU A 109 4.44 9.18 13.95
CA GLU A 109 5.29 10.37 13.89
C GLU A 109 6.76 9.96 13.85
N GLU A 110 7.19 9.03 14.69
CA GLU A 110 8.55 8.51 14.66
C GLU A 110 8.84 7.76 13.36
N ILE A 111 7.90 6.95 12.88
CA ILE A 111 8.02 6.30 11.56
C ILE A 111 8.16 7.36 10.45
N ASN A 112 7.42 8.47 10.54
CA ASN A 112 7.54 9.56 9.58
C ASN A 112 8.92 10.23 9.63
N GLU A 113 9.40 10.55 10.82
CA GLU A 113 10.72 11.18 10.97
C GLU A 113 11.85 10.29 10.46
N VAL A 114 11.82 9.00 10.80
CA VAL A 114 12.93 8.08 10.52
C VAL A 114 12.88 7.53 9.08
N ALA A 115 11.70 7.05 8.62
CA ALA A 115 11.58 6.39 7.32
C ALA A 115 11.14 7.34 6.18
N PHE A 116 10.59 8.51 6.52
CA PHE A 116 10.12 9.49 5.53
C PHE A 116 10.76 10.87 5.71
N PHE A 117 11.77 11.01 6.59
CA PHE A 117 12.50 12.26 6.85
C PHE A 117 11.58 13.44 7.19
N GLY A 118 10.49 13.18 7.92
CA GLY A 118 9.48 14.16 8.25
C GLY A 118 8.63 14.67 7.06
N GLN A 119 8.81 14.11 5.86
CA GLN A 119 8.12 14.59 4.65
C GLN A 119 6.79 13.88 4.37
N GLY A 120 6.45 12.87 5.15
CA GLY A 120 5.20 12.15 5.04
C GLY A 120 4.07 12.76 5.86
N THR A 121 2.90 12.17 5.74
CA THR A 121 1.72 12.50 6.52
C THR A 121 1.21 11.23 7.19
N PRO A 122 1.31 11.10 8.52
CA PRO A 122 0.66 10.05 9.28
C PRO A 122 -0.86 10.08 9.04
N LYS A 123 -1.42 8.98 8.58
CA LYS A 123 -2.87 8.91 8.35
C LYS A 123 -3.38 7.49 8.26
N GLN A 124 -4.68 7.34 8.41
CA GLN A 124 -5.36 6.08 8.17
C GLN A 124 -5.48 5.79 6.68
N TYR A 125 -5.48 4.51 6.34
CA TYR A 125 -5.71 4.10 4.96
C TYR A 125 -7.13 4.41 4.50
N LEU A 126 -7.22 5.07 3.37
CA LEU A 126 -8.44 5.22 2.58
C LEU A 126 -8.17 4.70 1.17
N ALA A 127 -9.12 3.96 0.60
CA ALA A 127 -8.96 3.45 -0.75
C ALA A 127 -8.89 4.60 -1.79
N PHE A 128 -9.64 5.67 -1.55
CA PHE A 128 -9.56 6.90 -2.37
C PHE A 128 -8.34 7.74 -2.00
N SER A 129 -7.50 8.01 -2.99
CA SER A 129 -6.37 8.91 -2.84
C SER A 129 -6.12 9.68 -4.15
N PRO A 130 -6.19 11.02 -4.17
CA PRO A 130 -6.56 11.88 -3.04
C PRO A 130 -7.99 11.64 -2.55
N THR A 131 -8.24 11.99 -1.29
CA THR A 131 -9.57 11.83 -0.66
C THR A 131 -10.59 12.75 -1.34
N PRO A 132 -11.69 12.22 -1.90
CA PRO A 132 -12.73 13.02 -2.52
C PRO A 132 -13.43 13.93 -1.52
N GLY A 133 -13.95 15.07 -1.99
CA GLY A 133 -14.60 16.08 -1.13
C GLY A 133 -15.82 15.57 -0.35
N PHE A 134 -16.49 14.55 -0.85
CA PHE A 134 -17.63 13.93 -0.18
C PHE A 134 -17.23 12.96 0.95
N VAL A 135 -15.97 12.60 1.05
CA VAL A 135 -15.45 11.76 2.16
C VAL A 135 -14.97 12.65 3.30
N GLY A 136 -15.50 12.45 4.48
CA GLY A 136 -15.12 13.22 5.65
C GLY A 136 -13.66 13.02 6.06
N LYS A 137 -12.90 14.11 6.25
CA LYS A 137 -11.49 14.06 6.67
C LYS A 137 -11.25 13.34 8.00
N LYS A 138 -12.28 13.25 8.86
CA LYS A 138 -12.21 12.48 10.13
C LYS A 138 -11.76 11.02 9.95
N TRP A 139 -11.98 10.45 8.78
CA TRP A 139 -11.57 9.08 8.49
C TRP A 139 -10.07 8.94 8.26
N GLU A 140 -9.39 10.01 7.86
CA GLU A 140 -7.94 10.03 7.71
C GLU A 140 -7.21 9.96 9.06
N THR A 141 -7.87 10.38 10.13
CA THR A 141 -7.29 10.41 11.49
C THR A 141 -7.91 9.39 12.46
N TYR A 142 -8.72 8.46 11.96
CA TYR A 142 -9.36 7.47 12.80
C TYR A 142 -8.34 6.47 13.39
N MET A 143 -8.23 6.40 14.72
CA MET A 143 -7.36 5.48 15.45
C MET A 143 -5.87 5.52 15.01
N ILE A 144 -5.35 6.70 14.66
CA ILE A 144 -3.93 6.87 14.29
C ILE A 144 -3.05 7.41 15.44
N GLN A 145 -3.65 7.86 16.53
CA GLN A 145 -2.90 8.34 17.69
C GLN A 145 -1.99 7.24 18.24
N TYR A 146 -0.82 7.64 18.74
CA TYR A 146 0.06 6.75 19.47
C TYR A 146 -0.41 6.66 20.92
N ASP A 147 -0.94 5.52 21.31
CA ASP A 147 -1.45 5.26 22.67
C ASP A 147 -1.20 3.78 23.07
N PRO A 148 0.02 3.46 23.50
CA PRO A 148 0.35 2.11 23.99
C PRO A 148 -0.48 1.69 25.20
N GLY A 149 -0.93 2.63 26.01
CA GLY A 149 -1.82 2.38 27.15
C GLY A 149 -3.18 1.87 26.69
N MET A 150 -3.77 2.50 25.67
CA MET A 150 -5.00 2.01 25.04
C MET A 150 -4.79 0.64 24.39
N ALA A 151 -3.67 0.45 23.67
CA ALA A 151 -3.35 -0.82 23.05
C ALA A 151 -3.32 -1.96 24.07
N ASN A 152 -2.62 -1.76 25.19
CA ASN A 152 -2.55 -2.74 26.27
C ASN A 152 -3.92 -3.07 26.85
N ARG A 153 -4.76 -2.07 27.14
CA ARG A 153 -6.13 -2.30 27.63
C ARG A 153 -6.95 -3.15 26.66
N LEU A 154 -6.92 -2.83 25.36
CA LEU A 154 -7.67 -3.57 24.35
C LEU A 154 -7.18 -5.03 24.23
N LEU A 155 -5.87 -5.27 24.34
CA LEU A 155 -5.29 -6.61 24.33
C LEU A 155 -5.69 -7.40 25.59
N ASP A 156 -5.73 -6.75 26.76
CA ASP A 156 -6.19 -7.38 28.00
C ASP A 156 -7.67 -7.76 27.93
N GLU A 157 -8.52 -6.90 27.36
CA GLU A 157 -9.96 -7.16 27.18
C GLU A 157 -10.26 -8.37 26.31
N ILE A 158 -9.42 -8.66 25.33
CA ILE A 158 -9.57 -9.86 24.47
C ILE A 158 -8.90 -11.11 25.08
N GLY A 159 -8.31 -10.97 26.27
CA GLY A 159 -7.71 -12.06 27.03
C GLY A 159 -6.30 -12.45 26.60
N MET A 160 -5.59 -11.56 25.89
CA MET A 160 -4.19 -11.76 25.56
C MET A 160 -3.30 -11.26 26.72
N LYS A 161 -2.54 -12.16 27.35
CA LYS A 161 -1.69 -11.86 28.50
C LYS A 161 -0.37 -12.56 28.36
N ASP A 162 0.69 -11.98 28.90
CA ASP A 162 1.96 -12.66 29.12
C ASP A 162 1.78 -13.60 30.33
N THR A 163 1.72 -14.89 30.09
CA THR A 163 1.44 -15.90 31.14
C THR A 163 2.69 -16.69 31.54
N ASP A 164 3.76 -16.66 30.74
CA ASP A 164 5.02 -17.34 31.03
C ASP A 164 6.16 -16.39 31.41
N GLY A 165 5.93 -15.08 31.34
CA GLY A 165 6.87 -14.03 31.79
C GLY A 165 7.98 -13.75 30.78
N ASP A 166 7.82 -14.11 29.49
CA ASP A 166 8.80 -13.85 28.45
C ASP A 166 8.68 -12.41 27.83
N GLY A 167 7.72 -11.62 28.31
CA GLY A 167 7.45 -10.27 27.85
C GLY A 167 6.48 -10.18 26.68
N PHE A 168 6.00 -11.33 26.19
CA PHE A 168 5.07 -11.38 25.06
C PHE A 168 3.75 -12.04 25.46
N ARG A 169 2.68 -11.57 24.85
CA ARG A 169 1.31 -12.02 25.14
C ARG A 169 0.98 -13.29 24.36
N GLU A 170 0.40 -14.27 25.04
CA GLU A 170 -0.20 -15.44 24.42
C GLU A 170 -1.57 -15.13 23.82
N LEU A 171 -1.98 -15.99 22.88
CA LEU A 171 -3.37 -16.08 22.45
C LEU A 171 -4.28 -16.45 23.63
N PRO A 172 -5.60 -16.08 23.59
CA PRO A 172 -6.52 -16.41 24.67
C PRO A 172 -6.65 -17.91 25.01
N ASN A 173 -6.13 -18.78 24.15
CA ASN A 173 -6.06 -20.24 24.38
C ASN A 173 -4.73 -20.71 24.98
N GLY A 174 -3.87 -19.78 25.40
CA GLY A 174 -2.57 -20.05 26.02
C GLY A 174 -1.43 -20.40 25.03
N LYS A 175 -1.69 -20.41 23.72
CA LYS A 175 -0.64 -20.67 22.73
C LYS A 175 0.14 -19.40 22.45
N LYS A 176 1.46 -19.55 22.23
CA LYS A 176 2.31 -18.43 21.81
C LYS A 176 1.85 -17.84 20.49
N LEU A 177 1.83 -16.51 20.42
CA LEU A 177 1.61 -15.78 19.19
C LEU A 177 2.95 -15.26 18.66
N VAL A 178 3.24 -15.55 17.41
CA VAL A 178 4.27 -14.86 16.62
C VAL A 178 3.61 -14.41 15.32
N ILE A 179 3.65 -13.11 15.07
CA ILE A 179 3.15 -12.54 13.79
C ILE A 179 4.31 -12.54 12.80
N ASN A 180 4.20 -13.35 11.76
CA ASN A 180 5.19 -13.40 10.69
C ASN A 180 4.92 -12.24 9.72
N MET A 181 5.81 -11.25 9.75
CA MET A 181 5.75 -10.06 8.92
C MET A 181 6.64 -10.25 7.69
N GLN A 182 6.14 -11.01 6.70
CA GLN A 182 6.79 -11.11 5.41
C GLN A 182 6.50 -9.88 4.57
N PHE A 183 7.54 -9.30 3.96
CA PHE A 183 7.40 -8.12 3.11
C PHE A 183 8.34 -8.19 1.90
N SER A 184 8.08 -7.37 0.92
CA SER A 184 8.99 -7.13 -0.21
C SER A 184 9.25 -5.62 -0.31
N THR A 185 10.51 -5.24 -0.49
CA THR A 185 10.91 -3.84 -0.68
C THR A 185 10.32 -3.20 -1.94
N GLN A 186 9.78 -3.99 -2.86
CA GLN A 186 8.96 -3.47 -3.96
C GLN A 186 7.65 -2.83 -3.46
N GLY A 187 7.09 -3.33 -2.37
CA GLY A 187 5.79 -2.87 -1.84
C GLY A 187 5.87 -1.91 -0.68
N ILE A 188 6.80 -2.15 0.26
CA ILE A 188 6.97 -1.34 1.47
C ILE A 188 8.45 -1.30 1.86
N ALA A 189 8.93 -0.18 2.40
CA ALA A 189 10.30 -0.08 2.88
C ALA A 189 10.52 -0.96 4.12
N GLY A 190 11.63 -1.71 4.17
CA GLY A 190 11.96 -2.59 5.29
C GLY A 190 12.00 -1.85 6.62
N GLN A 191 12.59 -0.66 6.65
CA GLN A 191 12.64 0.20 7.83
C GLN A 191 11.25 0.48 8.44
N VAL A 192 10.21 0.68 7.60
CA VAL A 192 8.84 0.86 8.09
C VAL A 192 8.33 -0.42 8.76
N VAL A 193 8.61 -1.59 8.16
CA VAL A 193 8.18 -2.89 8.71
C VAL A 193 8.85 -3.18 10.04
N GLU A 194 10.14 -2.92 10.15
CA GLU A 194 10.91 -3.10 11.38
C GLU A 194 10.41 -2.19 12.50
N MET A 195 10.18 -0.91 12.23
CA MET A 195 9.64 0.03 13.23
C MET A 195 8.23 -0.35 13.69
N VAL A 196 7.37 -0.81 12.78
CA VAL A 196 6.05 -1.34 13.16
C VAL A 196 6.20 -2.57 14.06
N GLY A 197 7.10 -3.49 13.74
CA GLY A 197 7.39 -4.67 14.57
C GLY A 197 7.91 -4.29 15.96
N GLN A 198 8.78 -3.30 16.07
CA GLN A 198 9.28 -2.77 17.35
C GLN A 198 8.14 -2.18 18.18
N ASN A 199 7.32 -1.30 17.61
CA ASN A 199 6.18 -0.70 18.31
C ASN A 199 5.17 -1.77 18.81
N TRP A 200 4.93 -2.81 18.04
CA TRP A 200 4.08 -3.91 18.48
C TRP A 200 4.72 -4.74 19.60
N SER A 201 6.04 -4.87 19.59
CA SER A 201 6.78 -5.57 20.66
C SER A 201 6.68 -4.83 22.00
N GLU A 202 6.60 -3.48 21.99
CA GLU A 202 6.43 -2.66 23.19
C GLU A 202 5.09 -2.92 23.93
N VAL A 203 4.09 -3.41 23.22
CA VAL A 203 2.80 -3.83 23.79
C VAL A 203 2.67 -5.35 23.93
N GLY A 204 3.80 -6.05 23.87
CA GLY A 204 3.88 -7.51 24.09
C GLY A 204 3.44 -8.36 22.91
N ILE A 205 3.44 -7.84 21.69
CA ILE A 205 3.12 -8.63 20.49
C ILE A 205 4.41 -9.02 19.77
N LYS A 206 4.74 -10.31 19.82
CA LYS A 206 5.94 -10.86 19.19
C LYS A 206 5.81 -10.88 17.68
N THR A 207 6.82 -10.35 16.99
CA THR A 207 6.89 -10.33 15.53
C THR A 207 8.13 -11.03 15.01
N ALA A 208 8.06 -11.55 13.79
CA ALA A 208 9.20 -12.08 13.04
C ALA A 208 9.19 -11.42 11.65
N VAL A 209 10.15 -10.53 11.43
CA VAL A 209 10.27 -9.77 10.18
C VAL A 209 11.14 -10.56 9.20
N LYS A 210 10.67 -10.70 7.95
CA LYS A 210 11.40 -11.38 6.89
C LYS A 210 11.17 -10.69 5.54
N GLU A 211 12.24 -10.21 4.93
CA GLU A 211 12.20 -9.81 3.53
C GLU A 211 12.14 -11.05 2.63
N VAL A 212 11.28 -10.98 1.62
CA VAL A 212 11.10 -12.02 0.60
C VAL A 212 11.03 -11.39 -0.79
N THR A 213 11.25 -12.17 -1.82
CA THR A 213 11.05 -11.71 -3.20
C THR A 213 9.58 -11.37 -3.46
N PRO A 214 9.27 -10.51 -4.46
CA PRO A 214 7.88 -10.23 -4.84
C PRO A 214 7.07 -11.47 -5.19
N ASP A 215 7.71 -12.48 -5.79
CA ASP A 215 7.04 -13.72 -6.20
C ASP A 215 6.76 -14.64 -5.01
N GLU A 216 7.69 -14.74 -4.04
CA GLU A 216 7.46 -15.44 -2.77
C GLU A 216 6.32 -14.77 -1.97
N TYR A 217 6.34 -13.42 -1.87
CA TYR A 217 5.27 -12.68 -1.22
C TYR A 217 3.92 -12.96 -1.86
N ARG A 218 3.83 -12.89 -3.19
CA ARG A 218 2.62 -13.16 -3.96
C ARG A 218 2.12 -14.60 -3.79
N SER A 219 3.04 -15.56 -3.79
CA SER A 219 2.72 -16.97 -3.57
C SER A 219 2.16 -17.21 -2.18
N ALA A 220 2.82 -16.67 -1.13
CA ALA A 220 2.33 -16.77 0.25
C ALA A 220 0.96 -16.08 0.44
N GLN A 221 0.76 -14.95 -0.21
CA GLN A 221 -0.50 -14.21 -0.21
C GLN A 221 -1.64 -15.04 -0.84
N SER A 222 -1.44 -15.55 -2.07
CA SER A 222 -2.47 -16.28 -2.80
C SER A 222 -2.81 -17.63 -2.17
N SER A 223 -1.87 -18.24 -1.43
CA SER A 223 -2.07 -19.49 -0.69
C SER A 223 -2.59 -19.29 0.75
N ASN A 224 -3.01 -18.06 1.12
CA ASN A 224 -3.51 -17.73 2.47
C ASN A 224 -2.50 -17.98 3.61
N GLN A 225 -1.20 -17.86 3.34
CA GLN A 225 -0.13 -18.14 4.29
C GLN A 225 0.41 -16.90 5.01
N LEU A 226 0.09 -15.68 4.56
CA LEU A 226 0.48 -14.47 5.25
C LEU A 226 -0.34 -14.28 6.54
N ASP A 227 0.32 -13.93 7.63
CA ASP A 227 -0.35 -13.45 8.85
C ASP A 227 -0.84 -12.00 8.65
N VAL A 228 -0.03 -11.20 8.01
CA VAL A 228 -0.31 -9.80 7.66
C VAL A 228 0.10 -9.51 6.22
N GLY A 229 -0.74 -8.84 5.49
CA GLY A 229 -0.40 -8.23 4.22
C GLY A 229 0.21 -6.86 4.46
N MET A 230 1.41 -6.62 3.97
CA MET A 230 2.14 -5.35 4.11
C MET A 230 2.54 -4.86 2.72
N TRP A 231 1.83 -3.84 2.25
CA TRP A 231 2.06 -3.27 0.92
C TRP A 231 1.64 -1.81 0.90
N ARG A 232 1.78 -1.16 -0.25
CA ARG A 232 1.22 0.17 -0.50
C ARG A 232 0.00 0.07 -1.40
N SER A 233 -1.02 0.85 -1.12
CA SER A 233 -2.19 0.97 -1.98
C SER A 233 -2.90 2.31 -1.76
N GLY A 234 -3.89 2.57 -2.59
CA GLY A 234 -4.62 3.82 -2.68
C GLY A 234 -4.71 4.24 -4.14
N GLN A 235 -5.89 4.61 -4.61
CA GLN A 235 -6.11 4.91 -6.02
C GLN A 235 -7.04 6.11 -6.21
N PRO A 236 -6.90 6.86 -7.32
CA PRO A 236 -7.87 7.86 -7.69
C PRO A 236 -9.27 7.28 -7.84
N LEU A 237 -10.29 8.10 -7.57
CA LEU A 237 -11.68 7.70 -7.67
C LEU A 237 -12.03 7.01 -9.00
N ALA A 238 -11.51 7.53 -10.12
CA ALA A 238 -11.76 6.96 -11.44
C ALA A 238 -11.27 5.50 -11.58
N ILE A 239 -10.18 5.15 -10.91
CA ILE A 239 -9.65 3.79 -10.92
C ILE A 239 -10.45 2.89 -9.99
N VAL A 240 -10.83 3.39 -8.81
CA VAL A 240 -11.63 2.63 -7.84
C VAL A 240 -12.99 2.23 -8.40
N LEU A 241 -13.58 3.06 -9.27
CA LEU A 241 -14.85 2.75 -9.95
C LEU A 241 -14.75 1.48 -10.82
N GLY A 242 -13.60 1.18 -11.38
CA GLY A 242 -13.36 -0.04 -12.16
C GLY A 242 -12.75 -1.19 -11.36
N ASN A 243 -12.41 -0.96 -10.09
CA ASN A 243 -11.64 -1.90 -9.30
C ASN A 243 -12.12 -1.94 -7.83
N ASN A 244 -13.00 -2.88 -7.53
CA ASN A 244 -13.60 -3.04 -6.21
C ASN A 244 -12.69 -3.69 -5.17
N GLU A 245 -11.60 -4.34 -5.58
CA GLU A 245 -10.66 -5.02 -4.69
C GLU A 245 -10.05 -4.09 -3.64
N LEU A 246 -9.99 -2.78 -3.93
CA LEU A 246 -9.47 -1.78 -3.01
C LEU A 246 -10.35 -1.60 -1.77
N PHE A 247 -11.63 -1.95 -1.85
CA PHE A 247 -12.57 -1.85 -0.72
C PHE A 247 -12.89 -3.18 -0.10
N VAL A 248 -13.14 -4.19 -0.91
CA VAL A 248 -13.50 -5.52 -0.44
C VAL A 248 -12.25 -6.39 -0.43
N PRO A 249 -11.54 -6.42 0.68
CA PRO A 249 -10.61 -7.49 0.87
C PRO A 249 -11.44 -8.74 0.96
N PRO A 250 -11.13 -9.67 0.30
CA PRO A 250 -10.03 -10.21 -0.44
C PRO A 250 -10.37 -10.52 -1.88
N TYR A 251 -11.17 -9.69 -2.50
CA TYR A 251 -11.81 -10.01 -3.76
C TYR A 251 -10.84 -10.41 -4.84
N GLU A 252 -9.61 -9.98 -4.68
CA GLU A 252 -8.69 -10.16 -5.74
C GLU A 252 -7.31 -10.58 -5.41
N GLY A 253 -6.65 -11.11 -6.40
CA GLY A 253 -5.28 -11.49 -6.42
C GLY A 253 -4.27 -10.35 -6.33
N TYR A 254 -4.67 -9.11 -6.04
CA TYR A 254 -3.75 -7.99 -6.00
C TYR A 254 -3.01 -7.85 -4.67
N PHE A 255 -1.82 -7.28 -4.69
CA PHE A 255 -0.79 -7.39 -3.64
C PHE A 255 -1.16 -6.92 -2.24
N GLY A 256 -2.07 -6.06 -2.06
CA GLY A 256 -2.28 -5.41 -0.77
C GLY A 256 -3.56 -5.79 -0.04
N HIS A 257 -4.34 -6.74 -0.55
CA HIS A 257 -5.76 -6.78 -0.21
C HIS A 257 -6.26 -8.08 0.39
N ARG A 258 -5.38 -8.81 1.05
CA ARG A 258 -5.68 -10.18 1.49
C ARG A 258 -6.11 -10.30 2.95
N THR A 259 -7.01 -9.43 3.39
CA THR A 259 -7.54 -9.47 4.75
C THR A 259 -8.35 -10.74 5.03
N GLY A 260 -9.14 -11.20 4.08
CA GLY A 260 -10.06 -12.33 4.27
C GLY A 260 -10.15 -13.26 3.06
N MET A 261 -9.09 -13.99 2.73
CA MET A 261 -9.02 -14.91 1.59
C MET A 261 -10.17 -15.88 1.51
N LEU A 262 -10.57 -16.48 2.65
CA LEU A 262 -11.65 -17.44 2.67
C LEU A 262 -13.04 -16.79 2.58
N TRP A 263 -13.15 -15.48 2.75
CA TRP A 263 -14.38 -14.74 2.45
C TRP A 263 -14.61 -14.66 0.93
N ALA A 264 -13.54 -14.40 0.14
CA ALA A 264 -13.65 -14.42 -1.31
C ALA A 264 -14.02 -15.80 -1.81
N GLU A 265 -13.36 -16.84 -1.31
CA GLU A 265 -13.68 -18.20 -1.68
C GLU A 265 -15.15 -18.55 -1.40
N TYR A 266 -15.70 -18.04 -0.28
CA TYR A 266 -17.11 -18.21 0.04
C TYR A 266 -18.03 -17.52 -0.97
N VAL A 267 -17.74 -16.28 -1.30
CA VAL A 267 -18.54 -15.49 -2.24
C VAL A 267 -18.45 -16.08 -3.65
N ASP A 268 -17.25 -16.37 -4.14
CA ASP A 268 -17.00 -16.89 -5.49
C ASP A 268 -17.60 -18.31 -5.69
N SER A 269 -17.67 -19.09 -4.62
CA SER A 269 -18.25 -20.44 -4.65
C SER A 269 -19.75 -20.48 -4.34
N ASN A 270 -20.41 -19.31 -4.20
CA ASN A 270 -21.80 -19.23 -3.75
C ASN A 270 -22.05 -19.96 -2.42
N GLY A 271 -21.10 -19.86 -1.51
CA GLY A 271 -21.21 -20.43 -0.15
C GLY A 271 -20.84 -21.92 -0.02
N SER A 272 -20.37 -22.56 -1.10
CA SER A 272 -19.99 -23.98 -1.05
C SER A 272 -18.61 -24.24 -0.45
N LYS A 273 -17.72 -23.21 -0.42
CA LYS A 273 -16.36 -23.26 0.13
C LYS A 273 -16.08 -22.02 0.94
N GLY A 274 -14.92 -22.01 1.61
CA GLY A 274 -14.43 -20.84 2.33
C GLY A 274 -15.13 -20.60 3.66
N VAL A 275 -15.17 -19.36 4.10
CA VAL A 275 -15.77 -18.91 5.37
C VAL A 275 -16.76 -17.79 5.07
N LYS A 276 -17.97 -17.90 5.62
CA LYS A 276 -18.99 -16.87 5.44
C LYS A 276 -18.51 -15.51 5.98
N PRO A 277 -18.51 -14.46 5.14
CA PRO A 277 -18.18 -13.11 5.58
C PRO A 277 -19.16 -12.60 6.67
N PRO A 278 -18.70 -11.75 7.59
CA PRO A 278 -19.59 -11.06 8.52
C PRO A 278 -20.49 -10.06 7.78
N ALA A 279 -21.60 -9.66 8.41
CA ALA A 279 -22.62 -8.81 7.80
C ALA A 279 -22.07 -7.50 7.25
N TYR A 280 -21.11 -6.88 7.94
CA TYR A 280 -20.51 -5.61 7.48
C TYR A 280 -19.71 -5.77 6.19
N VAL A 281 -19.11 -6.95 5.93
CA VAL A 281 -18.41 -7.24 4.67
C VAL A 281 -19.41 -7.48 3.55
N ILE A 282 -20.51 -8.20 3.82
CA ILE A 282 -21.59 -8.41 2.84
C ILE A 282 -22.19 -7.06 2.44
N GLN A 283 -22.49 -6.19 3.42
CA GLN A 283 -22.98 -4.84 3.14
C GLN A 283 -21.97 -4.02 2.31
N LEU A 284 -20.67 -4.14 2.58
CA LEU A 284 -19.64 -3.48 1.81
C LEU A 284 -19.64 -3.95 0.34
N ILE A 285 -19.82 -5.24 0.09
CA ILE A 285 -19.93 -5.80 -1.27
C ILE A 285 -21.16 -5.21 -2.00
N GLU A 286 -22.30 -5.15 -1.33
CA GLU A 286 -23.52 -4.57 -1.89
C GLU A 286 -23.33 -3.08 -2.20
N ASP A 287 -22.75 -2.33 -1.26
CA ASP A 287 -22.46 -0.90 -1.43
C ASP A 287 -21.54 -0.62 -2.60
N ILE A 288 -20.50 -1.42 -2.80
CA ILE A 288 -19.55 -1.27 -3.91
C ILE A 288 -20.23 -1.54 -5.26
N ASN A 289 -21.03 -2.61 -5.34
CA ASN A 289 -21.75 -2.95 -6.57
C ASN A 289 -22.74 -1.84 -6.97
N GLU A 290 -23.43 -1.26 -5.98
CA GLU A 290 -24.33 -0.13 -6.21
C GLU A 290 -23.54 1.13 -6.59
N PHE A 291 -22.43 1.42 -5.91
CA PHE A 291 -21.56 2.56 -6.18
C PHE A 291 -21.04 2.59 -7.62
N GLN A 292 -20.56 1.44 -8.12
CA GLN A 292 -20.04 1.31 -9.48
C GLN A 292 -21.11 1.53 -10.57
N SER A 293 -22.38 1.29 -10.25
CA SER A 293 -23.52 1.50 -11.17
C SER A 293 -24.26 2.82 -10.97
N THR A 294 -23.90 3.57 -9.92
CA THR A 294 -24.58 4.83 -9.58
C THR A 294 -23.98 6.01 -10.36
N LYS A 295 -24.83 6.97 -10.76
CA LYS A 295 -24.39 8.17 -11.47
C LYS A 295 -23.37 8.95 -10.65
N ILE A 296 -22.16 9.13 -11.19
CA ILE A 296 -21.07 9.88 -10.57
C ILE A 296 -21.53 11.31 -10.22
N GLY A 297 -21.23 11.74 -9.00
CA GLY A 297 -21.58 13.06 -8.48
C GLY A 297 -23.05 13.23 -8.09
N SER A 298 -23.84 12.16 -8.08
CA SER A 298 -25.18 12.22 -7.49
C SER A 298 -25.10 12.11 -5.96
N PRO A 299 -26.12 12.62 -5.20
CA PRO A 299 -26.15 12.48 -3.74
C PRO A 299 -26.01 11.01 -3.27
N ARG A 300 -26.60 10.08 -4.01
CA ARG A 300 -26.49 8.64 -3.69
C ARG A 300 -25.07 8.10 -3.88
N PHE A 301 -24.38 8.55 -4.93
CA PHE A 301 -22.98 8.19 -5.17
C PHE A 301 -22.08 8.65 -4.02
N GLU A 302 -22.25 9.89 -3.58
CA GLU A 302 -21.46 10.45 -2.47
C GLU A 302 -21.76 9.76 -1.15
N GLU A 303 -23.04 9.50 -0.86
CA GLU A 303 -23.46 8.73 0.31
C GLU A 303 -22.84 7.32 0.35
N LEU A 304 -22.90 6.60 -0.78
CA LEU A 304 -22.30 5.27 -0.90
C LEU A 304 -20.79 5.32 -0.69
N GLY A 305 -20.10 6.26 -1.33
CA GLY A 305 -18.65 6.42 -1.20
C GLY A 305 -18.21 6.70 0.24
N GLU A 306 -18.91 7.59 0.98
CA GLU A 306 -18.63 7.84 2.39
C GLU A 306 -18.94 6.60 3.25
N ARG A 307 -20.04 5.90 3.00
CA ARG A 307 -20.44 4.69 3.73
C ARG A 307 -19.43 3.56 3.57
N MET A 308 -18.91 3.36 2.36
CA MET A 308 -17.86 2.38 2.08
C MET A 308 -16.57 2.71 2.83
N VAL A 309 -16.11 3.97 2.78
CA VAL A 309 -14.93 4.40 3.53
C VAL A 309 -15.14 4.25 5.03
N LYS A 310 -16.28 4.68 5.55
CA LYS A 310 -16.64 4.49 6.96
C LYS A 310 -16.54 3.01 7.35
N ASN A 311 -17.14 2.12 6.57
CA ASN A 311 -17.15 0.68 6.85
C ASN A 311 -15.72 0.11 6.91
N THR A 312 -14.88 0.36 5.90
CA THR A 312 -13.50 -0.14 5.84
C THR A 312 -12.63 0.41 6.96
N VAL A 313 -12.75 1.70 7.26
CA VAL A 313 -11.94 2.39 8.27
C VAL A 313 -12.36 2.02 9.68
N THR A 314 -13.67 2.01 10.01
CA THR A 314 -14.12 1.67 11.38
C THR A 314 -13.89 0.21 11.72
N ASN A 315 -13.82 -0.67 10.73
CA ASN A 315 -13.46 -2.07 10.92
C ASN A 315 -11.95 -2.33 10.77
N LEU A 316 -11.15 -1.31 10.48
CA LEU A 316 -9.68 -1.42 10.30
C LEU A 316 -9.30 -2.62 9.43
N LEU A 317 -9.98 -2.78 8.30
CA LEU A 317 -9.68 -3.83 7.34
C LEU A 317 -8.29 -3.62 6.71
N LYS A 318 -7.88 -2.37 6.62
CA LYS A 318 -6.52 -1.94 6.35
C LYS A 318 -6.15 -0.83 7.31
N ILE A 319 -4.94 -0.89 7.82
CA ILE A 319 -4.41 0.09 8.76
C ILE A 319 -3.34 0.89 8.04
N GLY A 320 -3.54 2.21 7.93
CA GLY A 320 -2.59 3.12 7.33
C GLY A 320 -1.41 3.41 8.25
N VAL A 321 -0.26 3.69 7.65
CA VAL A 321 0.95 4.06 8.37
C VAL A 321 1.30 5.52 8.08
N VAL A 322 2.03 5.80 7.01
CA VAL A 322 2.43 7.14 6.58
C VAL A 322 2.29 7.22 5.07
N GLN A 323 1.75 8.31 4.57
CA GLN A 323 1.74 8.65 3.15
C GLN A 323 2.87 9.63 2.86
N GLY A 324 3.91 9.18 2.16
CA GLY A 324 5.08 9.98 1.85
C GLY A 324 5.22 10.30 0.36
N PRO A 325 6.16 11.18 -0.01
CA PRO A 325 6.52 11.38 -1.40
C PRO A 325 7.28 10.17 -1.96
N ALA A 326 7.20 10.00 -3.26
CA ALA A 326 8.02 9.04 -4.00
C ALA A 326 9.00 9.76 -4.93
N PRO A 327 10.24 9.27 -5.05
CA PRO A 327 11.20 9.79 -6.02
C PRO A 327 10.80 9.39 -7.45
N VAL A 328 10.98 10.33 -8.38
CA VAL A 328 10.94 10.09 -9.82
C VAL A 328 12.27 10.56 -10.37
N TYR A 329 12.93 9.69 -11.09
CA TYR A 329 14.26 9.93 -11.69
C TYR A 329 14.14 10.12 -13.20
N HIS A 330 14.82 11.12 -13.76
CA HIS A 330 15.06 11.19 -15.19
C HIS A 330 16.42 11.83 -15.48
N ARG A 331 17.10 11.38 -16.53
CA ARG A 331 18.31 12.02 -17.02
C ARG A 331 18.01 13.38 -17.67
N ASN A 332 18.88 14.36 -17.46
CA ASN A 332 18.70 15.69 -18.03
C ASN A 332 18.82 15.72 -19.56
N ALA A 333 19.46 14.70 -20.14
CA ALA A 333 19.47 14.47 -21.59
C ALA A 333 18.09 14.11 -22.15
N LEU A 334 17.20 13.52 -21.34
CA LEU A 334 15.83 13.18 -21.74
C LEU A 334 14.97 14.45 -21.75
N LYS A 335 14.65 14.94 -22.94
CA LYS A 335 13.92 16.19 -23.14
C LYS A 335 12.41 15.97 -23.20
N ASN A 336 11.68 17.06 -23.05
CA ASN A 336 10.22 17.09 -23.05
C ASN A 336 9.59 16.28 -21.92
N PHE A 337 10.34 16.03 -20.84
CA PHE A 337 9.81 15.46 -19.62
C PHE A 337 8.88 16.47 -18.94
N VAL A 338 7.62 16.09 -18.76
CA VAL A 338 6.61 16.95 -18.13
C VAL A 338 6.50 16.61 -16.65
N GLU A 339 6.70 17.61 -15.81
CA GLU A 339 6.61 17.45 -14.38
C GLU A 339 5.14 17.46 -13.90
N PHE A 340 4.73 16.45 -13.12
CA PHE A 340 3.42 16.38 -12.50
C PHE A 340 3.48 16.65 -11.00
N LYS A 341 2.41 17.23 -10.47
CA LYS A 341 2.33 17.58 -9.04
C LYS A 341 2.18 16.37 -8.13
N THR A 342 1.64 15.26 -8.64
CA THR A 342 1.34 14.06 -7.83
C THR A 342 1.73 12.81 -8.59
N HIS A 343 2.47 11.91 -7.94
CA HIS A 343 2.78 10.60 -8.48
C HIS A 343 1.61 9.64 -8.23
N SER A 344 1.25 8.86 -9.26
CA SER A 344 0.23 7.82 -9.17
C SER A 344 0.76 6.51 -9.71
N TYR A 345 0.50 5.42 -8.98
CA TYR A 345 0.87 4.08 -9.43
C TYR A 345 0.28 3.75 -10.81
N GLU A 346 -0.97 4.13 -11.08
CA GLU A 346 -1.64 3.88 -12.36
C GLU A 346 -1.02 4.66 -13.52
N TYR A 347 -0.39 5.78 -13.22
CA TYR A 347 0.25 6.65 -14.21
C TYR A 347 1.78 6.64 -14.11
N TYR A 348 2.36 5.74 -13.32
CA TYR A 348 3.79 5.74 -13.00
C TYR A 348 4.69 5.49 -14.20
N ARG A 349 4.18 4.86 -15.23
CA ARG A 349 5.00 4.51 -16.41
C ARG A 349 5.36 5.79 -17.16
N THR A 350 4.98 5.91 -18.40
CA THR A 350 5.34 7.08 -19.20
C THR A 350 4.15 7.98 -19.53
N TYR A 351 2.95 7.53 -19.22
CA TYR A 351 1.73 8.10 -19.75
C TYR A 351 1.49 9.56 -19.35
N PRO A 352 1.52 9.95 -18.07
CA PRO A 352 1.32 11.35 -17.70
C PRO A 352 2.51 12.21 -18.06
N TYR A 353 3.70 11.62 -18.12
CA TYR A 353 4.93 12.32 -18.48
C TYR A 353 5.12 12.44 -19.99
N ARG A 354 4.12 12.04 -20.79
CA ARG A 354 4.12 12.09 -22.25
C ARG A 354 5.31 11.37 -22.88
N GLY A 355 5.63 10.18 -22.43
CA GLY A 355 6.79 9.40 -22.87
C GLY A 355 6.90 9.19 -24.38
N THR A 356 5.78 9.23 -25.11
CA THR A 356 5.80 9.21 -26.58
C THR A 356 6.40 10.46 -27.23
N GLN A 357 6.49 11.56 -26.49
CA GLN A 357 7.07 12.83 -26.94
C GLN A 357 8.45 13.12 -26.37
N TRP A 358 9.03 12.18 -25.63
CA TRP A 358 10.40 12.31 -25.16
C TRP A 358 11.39 12.16 -26.31
N TYR A 359 12.50 12.88 -26.22
CA TYR A 359 13.60 12.81 -27.18
C TYR A 359 14.93 13.11 -26.49
N PHE A 360 16.02 12.78 -27.15
CA PHE A 360 17.35 13.17 -26.74
C PHE A 360 17.87 14.26 -27.69
N ASP A 361 18.53 15.31 -27.17
CA ASP A 361 19.27 16.20 -27.99
C ASP A 361 20.49 15.46 -28.54
N GLU A 362 20.76 15.58 -29.86
CA GLU A 362 21.92 15.01 -30.51
C GLU A 362 23.23 15.75 -30.11
#